data_40c31ef48127a1e9b1b587364e49f00e
#
_entry.id   40c31ef48127a1e9b1b587364e49f00e
#
_cell.length_a   1.000
_cell.length_b   1.000
_cell.length_c   1.000
_cell.angle_alpha   90.00
_cell.angle_beta   90.00
_cell.angle_gamma   90.00
#
_symmetry.space_group_name_H-M   'P 1'
#
loop_
_entity.id
_entity.type
_entity.pdbx_description
1 polymer ?
#
loop_
_entity_poly.entity_id
_entity_poly.type
_entity_poly.pdbx_seq_one_letter_code
_entity_poly.pdbx_strand_id
1 'polypeptide(L)'
;MTRKRFGFFTRLLDKVSAGERYRLATEQILHAERLGFDTAWIAQHHFHENEGGLPSPLVFLAHVAAQTQRIRLGTAIITLPLETPLRVAEDAAVLDLLSGGRVELGFGSGGTATSFLPFGLTIDQRAETFAQHLHTLLAAWRGDDIAHPDNHLYPPAPQLAKRVWIATFSVEGAARAGAAGHGLMLSRTQPRPAERPDLPLPEIQNPMIDAYLAALPAGVEPRILASRTVFVADNLARARELALPGLTEQAEHFCAAGHRVDGNTLDDYLRQFDAHVGDVATVNASLAQDSVLDRVTDISFQVHSIDPPHADILRSIELIAAQIVPQLQR
;
A
#
# COMPACT_ATOMS: atom_id res chain seq x y z
N MET A 1 19.89 15.21 2.98
CA MET A 1 18.61 14.47 3.01
C MET A 1 18.80 13.23 2.15
N THR A 2 18.38 12.06 2.62
CA THR A 2 18.35 10.84 1.79
C THR A 2 17.32 11.04 0.68
N ARG A 3 17.64 10.54 -0.53
CA ARG A 3 16.71 10.56 -1.69
C ARG A 3 15.41 9.86 -1.31
N LYS A 4 14.25 10.52 -1.56
CA LYS A 4 12.94 9.87 -1.45
C LYS A 4 12.82 8.73 -2.47
N ARG A 5 12.19 7.62 -2.07
CA ARG A 5 11.88 6.50 -2.94
C ARG A 5 10.46 6.61 -3.46
N PHE A 6 10.25 6.21 -4.71
CA PHE A 6 8.94 6.29 -5.35
C PHE A 6 8.46 4.92 -5.76
N GLY A 7 7.22 4.60 -5.39
CA GLY A 7 6.60 3.32 -5.66
C GLY A 7 5.36 3.43 -6.55
N PHE A 8 5.14 2.40 -7.34
CA PHE A 8 3.86 2.12 -7.98
C PHE A 8 3.04 1.23 -7.06
N PHE A 9 1.75 1.54 -6.87
CA PHE A 9 0.85 0.74 -6.04
C PHE A 9 -0.37 0.30 -6.84
N THR A 10 -0.72 -0.98 -6.74
CA THR A 10 -1.93 -1.50 -7.37
C THR A 10 -2.72 -2.45 -6.46
N ARG A 11 -4.05 -2.41 -6.60
CA ARG A 11 -5.02 -3.35 -6.03
C ARG A 11 -5.54 -4.34 -7.08
N LEU A 12 -5.02 -4.29 -8.31
CA LEU A 12 -5.45 -5.09 -9.45
C LEU A 12 -6.96 -4.91 -9.73
N LEU A 13 -7.37 -3.67 -10.02
CA LEU A 13 -8.77 -3.28 -10.19
C LEU A 13 -9.24 -3.19 -11.65
N ASP A 14 -8.38 -3.56 -12.62
CA ASP A 14 -8.80 -3.59 -14.05
C ASP A 14 -10.09 -4.42 -14.21
N LYS A 15 -11.09 -3.87 -14.91
CA LYS A 15 -12.43 -4.50 -15.09
C LYS A 15 -12.38 -5.59 -16.16
N VAL A 16 -11.60 -6.64 -15.89
CA VAL A 16 -11.37 -7.79 -16.77
C VAL A 16 -11.33 -9.08 -15.95
N SER A 17 -11.17 -10.24 -16.59
CA SER A 17 -11.03 -11.52 -15.88
C SER A 17 -9.81 -11.53 -14.94
N ALA A 18 -9.81 -12.38 -13.91
CA ALA A 18 -8.72 -12.46 -12.95
C ALA A 18 -7.36 -12.74 -13.61
N GLY A 19 -7.30 -13.67 -14.57
CA GLY A 19 -6.07 -13.95 -15.31
C GLY A 19 -5.54 -12.75 -16.07
N GLU A 20 -6.45 -11.97 -16.69
CA GLU A 20 -6.08 -10.75 -17.40
C GLU A 20 -5.66 -9.64 -16.43
N ARG A 21 -6.28 -9.51 -15.26
CA ARG A 21 -5.82 -8.59 -14.20
C ARG A 21 -4.36 -8.86 -13.82
N TYR A 22 -3.98 -10.13 -13.67
CA TYR A 22 -2.60 -10.50 -13.32
C TYR A 22 -1.62 -10.17 -14.44
N ARG A 23 -2.03 -10.39 -15.70
CA ARG A 23 -1.22 -10.03 -16.87
C ARG A 23 -1.02 -8.50 -16.95
N LEU A 24 -2.09 -7.73 -16.85
CA LEU A 24 -2.04 -6.25 -16.92
C LEU A 24 -1.24 -5.67 -15.76
N ALA A 25 -1.43 -6.16 -14.53
CA ALA A 25 -0.67 -5.70 -13.37
C ALA A 25 0.83 -6.02 -13.51
N THR A 26 1.18 -7.20 -14.06
CA THR A 26 2.58 -7.53 -14.38
C THR A 26 3.15 -6.54 -15.38
N GLU A 27 2.44 -6.24 -16.46
CA GLU A 27 2.86 -5.26 -17.47
C GLU A 27 3.06 -3.85 -16.88
N GLN A 28 2.16 -3.41 -16.00
CA GLN A 28 2.27 -2.13 -15.30
C GLN A 28 3.51 -2.08 -14.39
N ILE A 29 3.82 -3.16 -13.68
CA ILE A 29 5.00 -3.23 -12.82
C ILE A 29 6.29 -3.24 -13.66
N LEU A 30 6.33 -3.99 -14.75
CA LEU A 30 7.45 -3.96 -15.70
C LEU A 30 7.66 -2.58 -16.30
N HIS A 31 6.56 -1.88 -16.60
CA HIS A 31 6.61 -0.51 -17.11
C HIS A 31 7.15 0.46 -16.05
N ALA A 32 6.67 0.36 -14.81
CA ALA A 32 7.18 1.15 -13.69
C ALA A 32 8.69 0.91 -13.45
N GLU A 33 9.15 -0.35 -13.54
CA GLU A 33 10.58 -0.65 -13.43
C GLU A 33 11.41 0.03 -14.52
N ARG A 34 10.94 -0.02 -15.78
CA ARG A 34 11.63 0.67 -16.92
C ARG A 34 11.75 2.16 -16.70
N LEU A 35 10.76 2.77 -16.07
CA LEU A 35 10.70 4.20 -15.77
C LEU A 35 11.45 4.59 -14.49
N GLY A 36 12.03 3.63 -13.77
CA GLY A 36 12.90 3.91 -12.63
C GLY A 36 12.18 4.01 -11.28
N PHE A 37 10.97 3.50 -11.14
CA PHE A 37 10.33 3.36 -9.84
C PHE A 37 11.15 2.43 -8.94
N ASP A 38 11.21 2.77 -7.65
CA ASP A 38 12.01 2.04 -6.66
C ASP A 38 11.29 0.79 -6.16
N THR A 39 9.95 0.81 -6.04
CA THR A 39 9.17 -0.29 -5.47
C THR A 39 7.82 -0.47 -6.18
N ALA A 40 7.41 -1.71 -6.40
CA ALA A 40 6.03 -2.06 -6.73
C ALA A 40 5.34 -2.60 -5.47
N TRP A 41 4.26 -1.94 -5.06
CA TRP A 41 3.45 -2.31 -3.92
C TRP A 41 2.14 -2.94 -4.37
N ILE A 42 1.77 -4.08 -3.82
CA ILE A 42 0.52 -4.76 -4.14
C ILE A 42 -0.32 -5.03 -2.89
N ALA A 43 -1.64 -4.89 -3.02
CA ALA A 43 -2.57 -5.17 -1.94
C ALA A 43 -3.11 -6.60 -2.01
N GLN A 44 -3.44 -7.16 -0.83
CA GLN A 44 -4.19 -8.40 -0.69
C GLN A 44 -5.65 -8.12 -0.37
N HIS A 45 -6.56 -8.77 -1.10
CA HIS A 45 -7.99 -8.78 -0.79
C HIS A 45 -8.56 -10.16 -1.05
N HIS A 46 -9.54 -10.57 -0.23
CA HIS A 46 -10.18 -11.87 -0.32
C HIS A 46 -11.65 -11.71 -0.72
N PHE A 47 -12.15 -12.60 -1.60
CA PHE A 47 -13.56 -12.80 -1.97
C PHE A 47 -14.25 -11.64 -2.70
N HIS A 48 -13.83 -10.40 -2.54
CA HIS A 48 -14.47 -9.19 -3.08
C HIS A 48 -13.64 -8.61 -4.23
N GLU A 49 -13.93 -9.01 -5.46
CA GLU A 49 -13.14 -8.59 -6.64
C GLU A 49 -13.11 -7.07 -6.86
N ASN A 50 -14.12 -6.34 -6.39
CA ASN A 50 -14.19 -4.87 -6.49
C ASN A 50 -13.33 -4.15 -5.43
N GLU A 51 -12.90 -4.85 -4.37
CA GLU A 51 -11.97 -4.30 -3.40
C GLU A 51 -10.50 -4.49 -3.83
N GLY A 52 -10.23 -5.58 -4.57
CA GLY A 52 -8.92 -5.92 -5.09
C GLY A 52 -8.88 -7.35 -5.61
N GLY A 53 -8.14 -7.56 -6.70
CA GLY A 53 -8.15 -8.81 -7.46
C GLY A 53 -7.14 -9.87 -7.00
N LEU A 54 -6.46 -9.73 -5.85
CA LEU A 54 -5.32 -10.59 -5.50
C LEU A 54 -5.41 -11.16 -4.08
N PRO A 55 -5.74 -12.44 -3.91
CA PRO A 55 -5.74 -13.08 -2.59
C PRO A 55 -4.35 -13.56 -2.12
N SER A 56 -3.41 -13.82 -3.04
CA SER A 56 -2.10 -14.44 -2.74
C SER A 56 -0.95 -13.57 -3.25
N PRO A 57 -0.57 -12.51 -2.52
CA PRO A 57 0.41 -11.55 -3.00
C PRO A 57 1.81 -12.15 -3.21
N LEU A 58 2.28 -13.04 -2.34
CA LEU A 58 3.62 -13.62 -2.47
C LEU A 58 3.75 -14.54 -3.69
N VAL A 59 2.67 -15.26 -4.06
CA VAL A 59 2.62 -16.07 -5.29
C VAL A 59 2.71 -15.18 -6.53
N PHE A 60 1.94 -14.08 -6.56
CA PHE A 60 1.99 -13.14 -7.68
C PHE A 60 3.36 -12.44 -7.76
N LEU A 61 3.92 -12.02 -6.63
CA LEU A 61 5.24 -11.38 -6.60
C LEU A 61 6.36 -12.33 -7.04
N ALA A 62 6.25 -13.65 -6.82
CA ALA A 62 7.21 -14.61 -7.35
C ALA A 62 7.18 -14.66 -8.89
N HIS A 63 5.98 -14.57 -9.49
CA HIS A 63 5.84 -14.45 -10.94
C HIS A 63 6.47 -13.15 -11.47
N VAL A 64 6.25 -12.03 -10.80
CA VAL A 64 6.83 -10.72 -11.16
C VAL A 64 8.35 -10.70 -10.96
N ALA A 65 8.85 -11.33 -9.89
CA ALA A 65 10.27 -11.41 -9.58
C ALA A 65 11.09 -12.01 -10.71
N ALA A 66 10.55 -13.02 -11.39
CA ALA A 66 11.20 -13.68 -12.53
C ALA A 66 11.31 -12.79 -13.77
N GLN A 67 10.56 -11.70 -13.85
CA GLN A 67 10.49 -10.79 -15.01
C GLN A 67 11.09 -9.40 -14.73
N THR A 68 11.52 -9.13 -13.49
CA THR A 68 12.08 -7.85 -13.04
C THR A 68 13.50 -8.04 -12.50
N GLN A 69 14.31 -6.96 -12.52
CA GLN A 69 15.70 -7.03 -12.11
C GLN A 69 16.05 -6.08 -10.95
N ARG A 70 15.38 -4.94 -10.82
CA ARG A 70 15.75 -3.85 -9.90
C ARG A 70 14.64 -3.44 -8.95
N ILE A 71 13.41 -3.34 -9.46
CA ILE A 71 12.28 -2.86 -8.66
C ILE A 71 12.07 -3.76 -7.44
N ARG A 72 11.92 -3.16 -6.27
CA ARG A 72 11.58 -3.89 -5.06
C ARG A 72 10.13 -4.34 -5.11
N LEU A 73 9.83 -5.47 -4.50
CA LEU A 73 8.55 -6.15 -4.57
C LEU A 73 7.91 -6.11 -3.18
N GLY A 74 6.90 -5.27 -3.04
CA GLY A 74 6.30 -4.97 -1.75
C GLY A 74 4.85 -5.42 -1.61
N THR A 75 4.48 -5.83 -0.40
CA THR A 75 3.08 -6.01 -0.03
C THR A 75 2.55 -4.78 0.71
N ALA A 76 1.35 -4.30 0.34
CA ALA A 76 0.70 -3.15 0.96
C ALA A 76 -0.83 -3.36 1.04
N ILE A 77 -1.25 -4.31 1.86
CA ILE A 77 -0.55 -5.12 2.87
C ILE A 77 -0.93 -6.60 2.73
N ILE A 78 -0.24 -7.50 3.44
CA ILE A 78 -0.76 -8.82 3.80
C ILE A 78 -1.64 -8.62 5.05
N THR A 79 -2.88 -9.11 4.97
CA THR A 79 -3.79 -9.17 6.12
C THR A 79 -3.38 -10.33 7.03
N LEU A 80 -2.37 -10.08 7.87
CA LEU A 80 -1.67 -11.13 8.61
C LEU A 80 -2.58 -12.00 9.51
N PRO A 81 -3.69 -11.49 10.10
CA PRO A 81 -4.62 -12.35 10.84
C PRO A 81 -5.25 -13.49 10.02
N LEU A 82 -5.38 -13.30 8.71
CA LEU A 82 -6.00 -14.29 7.81
C LEU A 82 -4.99 -15.31 7.27
N GLU A 83 -3.73 -15.22 7.69
CA GLU A 83 -2.65 -16.05 7.19
C GLU A 83 -2.09 -16.98 8.28
N THR A 84 -1.48 -18.08 7.85
CA THR A 84 -0.63 -18.90 8.72
C THR A 84 0.76 -18.26 8.80
N PRO A 85 1.20 -17.70 9.95
CA PRO A 85 2.41 -16.87 10.02
C PRO A 85 3.69 -17.62 9.60
N LEU A 86 3.81 -18.92 9.89
CA LEU A 86 4.97 -19.71 9.46
C LEU A 86 4.99 -19.90 7.94
N ARG A 87 3.84 -20.09 7.29
CA ARG A 87 3.77 -20.17 5.82
C ARG A 87 4.18 -18.84 5.18
N VAL A 88 3.71 -17.72 5.72
CA VAL A 88 4.15 -16.40 5.26
C VAL A 88 5.66 -16.22 5.43
N ALA A 89 6.22 -16.70 6.56
CA ALA A 89 7.65 -16.62 6.81
C ALA A 89 8.47 -17.41 5.79
N GLU A 90 8.07 -18.66 5.47
CA GLU A 90 8.70 -19.51 4.47
C GLU A 90 8.57 -18.94 3.06
N ASP A 91 7.35 -18.57 2.65
CA ASP A 91 7.08 -18.06 1.30
C ASP A 91 7.84 -16.74 1.04
N ALA A 92 7.91 -15.85 2.05
CA ALA A 92 8.68 -14.62 1.96
C ALA A 92 10.19 -14.89 1.87
N ALA A 93 10.71 -15.87 2.62
CA ALA A 93 12.12 -16.26 2.56
C ALA A 93 12.51 -16.82 1.19
N VAL A 94 11.65 -17.68 0.62
CA VAL A 94 11.84 -18.21 -0.74
C VAL A 94 11.78 -17.09 -1.78
N LEU A 95 10.76 -16.21 -1.68
CA LEU A 95 10.62 -15.08 -2.60
C LEU A 95 11.82 -14.11 -2.52
N ASP A 96 12.36 -13.87 -1.32
CA ASP A 96 13.52 -12.98 -1.16
C ASP A 96 14.74 -13.54 -1.89
N LEU A 97 14.99 -14.84 -1.80
CA LEU A 97 16.05 -15.52 -2.56
C LEU A 97 15.80 -15.47 -4.07
N LEU A 98 14.60 -15.81 -4.52
CA LEU A 98 14.24 -15.78 -5.94
C LEU A 98 14.33 -14.38 -6.56
N SER A 99 14.03 -13.37 -5.78
CA SER A 99 14.09 -11.97 -6.23
C SER A 99 15.49 -11.34 -6.08
N GLY A 100 16.46 -12.04 -5.52
CA GLY A 100 17.79 -11.45 -5.22
C GLY A 100 17.76 -10.38 -4.13
N GLY A 101 16.93 -10.57 -3.10
CA GLY A 101 16.88 -9.68 -1.93
C GLY A 101 16.03 -8.43 -2.11
N ARG A 102 15.03 -8.46 -3.01
CA ARG A 102 14.18 -7.29 -3.36
C ARG A 102 12.84 -7.21 -2.61
N VAL A 103 12.55 -8.11 -1.67
CA VAL A 103 11.26 -8.15 -0.98
C VAL A 103 11.15 -7.04 0.07
N GLU A 104 9.95 -6.43 0.16
CA GLU A 104 9.48 -5.54 1.23
C GLU A 104 8.15 -6.07 1.75
N LEU A 105 7.96 -6.16 3.06
CA LEU A 105 6.81 -6.85 3.66
C LEU A 105 5.97 -5.91 4.51
N GLY A 106 4.87 -5.46 3.92
CA GLY A 106 3.86 -4.68 4.63
C GLY A 106 2.76 -5.57 5.20
N PHE A 107 2.47 -5.39 6.48
CA PHE A 107 1.44 -6.11 7.21
C PHE A 107 0.42 -5.16 7.81
N GLY A 108 -0.82 -5.64 7.92
CA GLY A 108 -1.92 -4.96 8.57
C GLY A 108 -2.93 -5.92 9.16
N SER A 109 -3.80 -5.41 10.01
CA SER A 109 -4.83 -6.23 10.69
C SER A 109 -6.07 -6.48 9.84
N GLY A 110 -6.20 -5.84 8.67
CA GLY A 110 -7.38 -5.94 7.81
C GLY A 110 -8.57 -5.09 8.27
N GLY A 111 -9.53 -4.89 7.38
CA GLY A 111 -10.69 -4.02 7.61
C GLY A 111 -12.04 -4.58 7.11
N THR A 112 -12.05 -5.51 6.16
CA THR A 112 -13.28 -6.07 5.58
C THR A 112 -13.80 -7.22 6.45
N ALA A 113 -14.80 -6.94 7.28
CA ALA A 113 -15.32 -7.88 8.29
C ALA A 113 -15.74 -9.23 7.71
N THR A 114 -16.39 -9.24 6.54
CA THR A 114 -16.86 -10.46 5.86
C THR A 114 -15.73 -11.38 5.41
N SER A 115 -14.52 -10.85 5.22
CA SER A 115 -13.35 -11.64 4.82
C SER A 115 -12.79 -12.50 5.96
N PHE A 116 -13.12 -12.23 7.22
CA PHE A 116 -12.61 -12.99 8.37
C PHE A 116 -13.34 -14.32 8.59
N LEU A 117 -14.66 -14.37 8.32
CA LEU A 117 -15.51 -15.52 8.61
C LEU A 117 -15.03 -16.82 7.94
N PRO A 118 -14.64 -16.85 6.65
CA PRO A 118 -14.15 -18.07 6.02
C PRO A 118 -12.85 -18.62 6.62
N PHE A 119 -12.08 -17.78 7.32
CA PHE A 119 -10.85 -18.18 8.03
C PHE A 119 -11.10 -18.53 9.51
N GLY A 120 -12.37 -18.63 9.93
CA GLY A 120 -12.74 -18.99 11.30
C GLY A 120 -12.51 -17.89 12.34
N LEU A 121 -12.43 -16.65 11.90
CA LEU A 121 -12.18 -15.46 12.73
C LEU A 121 -13.33 -14.46 12.62
N THR A 122 -13.43 -13.59 13.63
CA THR A 122 -14.25 -12.38 13.58
C THR A 122 -13.36 -11.15 13.53
N ILE A 123 -13.91 -10.02 13.04
CA ILE A 123 -13.14 -8.78 12.92
C ILE A 123 -12.60 -8.28 14.27
N ASP A 124 -13.28 -8.57 15.38
CA ASP A 124 -12.88 -8.15 16.73
C ASP A 124 -11.59 -8.85 17.19
N GLN A 125 -11.31 -10.05 16.70
CA GLN A 125 -10.10 -10.81 17.00
C GLN A 125 -8.87 -10.31 16.25
N ARG A 126 -9.05 -9.44 15.25
CA ARG A 126 -7.98 -9.05 14.32
C ARG A 126 -6.73 -8.47 14.99
N ALA A 127 -6.90 -7.67 16.04
CA ALA A 127 -5.77 -6.97 16.68
C ALA A 127 -4.89 -7.95 17.48
N GLU A 128 -5.51 -8.85 18.23
CA GLU A 128 -4.82 -9.88 19.02
C GLU A 128 -4.13 -10.89 18.09
N THR A 129 -4.86 -11.41 17.11
CA THR A 129 -4.33 -12.35 16.12
C THR A 129 -3.17 -11.74 15.33
N PHE A 130 -3.29 -10.46 14.94
CA PHE A 130 -2.21 -9.74 14.28
C PHE A 130 -0.94 -9.72 15.13
N ALA A 131 -1.06 -9.38 16.42
CA ALA A 131 0.09 -9.30 17.32
C ALA A 131 0.76 -10.68 17.51
N GLN A 132 -0.03 -11.74 17.69
CA GLN A 132 0.46 -13.12 17.84
C GLN A 132 1.14 -13.60 16.57
N HIS A 133 0.53 -13.40 15.40
CA HIS A 133 1.08 -13.83 14.11
C HIS A 133 2.35 -13.06 13.75
N LEU A 134 2.38 -11.75 14.00
CA LEU A 134 3.59 -10.94 13.76
C LEU A 134 4.74 -11.39 14.67
N HIS A 135 4.46 -11.68 15.95
CA HIS A 135 5.47 -12.22 16.87
C HIS A 135 6.05 -13.55 16.36
N THR A 136 5.19 -14.50 15.99
CA THR A 136 5.60 -15.83 15.46
C THR A 136 6.44 -15.69 14.19
N LEU A 137 6.01 -14.84 13.27
CA LEU A 137 6.71 -14.57 12.01
C LEU A 137 8.10 -13.98 12.25
N LEU A 138 8.21 -12.98 13.12
CA LEU A 138 9.48 -12.33 13.45
C LEU A 138 10.42 -13.30 14.21
N ALA A 139 9.89 -14.13 15.10
CA ALA A 139 10.65 -15.16 15.81
C ALA A 139 11.26 -16.16 14.81
N ALA A 140 10.45 -16.65 13.86
CA ALA A 140 10.91 -17.57 12.81
C ALA A 140 12.07 -16.95 11.98
N TRP A 141 11.95 -15.67 11.56
CA TRP A 141 13.03 -15.01 10.82
C TRP A 141 14.29 -14.74 11.64
N ARG A 142 14.19 -14.57 12.97
CA ARG A 142 15.37 -14.48 13.84
C ARG A 142 16.11 -15.81 13.99
N GLY A 143 15.48 -16.92 13.63
CA GLY A 143 16.01 -18.27 13.79
C GLY A 143 15.70 -18.88 15.14
N ASP A 144 14.64 -18.38 15.83
CA ASP A 144 14.16 -18.97 17.08
C ASP A 144 13.59 -20.38 16.82
N ASP A 145 13.58 -21.24 17.83
CA ASP A 145 13.03 -22.59 17.74
C ASP A 145 11.52 -22.55 17.44
N ILE A 146 11.07 -23.39 16.52
CA ILE A 146 9.66 -23.51 16.13
C ILE A 146 9.07 -24.76 16.73
N ALA A 147 8.49 -24.64 17.93
CA ALA A 147 7.85 -25.71 18.71
C ALA A 147 8.76 -26.90 19.09
N HIS A 148 9.95 -27.02 18.53
CA HIS A 148 10.96 -28.03 18.82
C HIS A 148 12.36 -27.47 18.55
N PRO A 149 13.40 -27.80 19.36
CA PRO A 149 14.77 -27.29 19.16
C PRO A 149 15.42 -27.62 17.82
N ASP A 150 14.94 -28.66 17.12
CA ASP A 150 15.45 -29.03 15.80
C ASP A 150 14.71 -28.36 14.64
N ASN A 151 13.64 -27.61 14.94
CA ASN A 151 12.82 -26.94 13.91
C ASN A 151 13.19 -25.47 13.82
N HIS A 152 13.83 -25.09 12.73
CA HIS A 152 14.12 -23.68 12.39
C HIS A 152 13.56 -23.37 11.01
N LEU A 153 13.35 -22.08 10.76
CA LEU A 153 12.93 -21.63 9.43
C LEU A 153 13.96 -21.99 8.37
N TYR A 154 13.52 -22.63 7.29
CA TYR A 154 14.33 -22.89 6.10
C TYR A 154 13.61 -22.39 4.83
N PRO A 155 14.29 -21.62 3.97
CA PRO A 155 15.65 -21.08 4.16
C PRO A 155 15.71 -20.00 5.27
N PRO A 156 16.85 -19.81 5.95
CA PRO A 156 17.00 -18.78 6.96
C PRO A 156 16.91 -17.38 6.31
N ALA A 157 16.17 -16.46 6.93
CA ALA A 157 15.91 -15.14 6.35
C ALA A 157 15.92 -13.99 7.40
N PRO A 158 16.97 -13.84 8.23
CA PRO A 158 17.00 -12.84 9.31
C PRO A 158 16.93 -11.40 8.81
N GLN A 159 17.35 -11.15 7.56
CA GLN A 159 17.28 -9.85 6.91
C GLN A 159 15.85 -9.34 6.70
N LEU A 160 14.84 -10.23 6.62
CA LEU A 160 13.45 -9.85 6.39
C LEU A 160 12.84 -9.11 7.59
N ALA A 161 13.28 -9.39 8.81
CA ALA A 161 12.83 -8.67 10.00
C ALA A 161 13.09 -7.15 9.92
N LYS A 162 14.11 -6.73 9.16
CA LYS A 162 14.45 -5.31 8.92
C LYS A 162 13.66 -4.68 7.77
N ARG A 163 12.87 -5.49 7.04
CA ARG A 163 12.08 -5.05 5.87
C ARG A 163 10.58 -5.07 6.12
N VAL A 164 10.21 -5.15 7.40
CA VAL A 164 8.82 -5.11 7.85
C VAL A 164 8.32 -3.67 7.84
N TRP A 165 7.08 -3.50 7.35
CA TRP A 165 6.30 -2.29 7.38
C TRP A 165 4.95 -2.57 8.02
N ILE A 166 4.46 -1.64 8.84
CA ILE A 166 3.17 -1.77 9.54
C ILE A 166 2.21 -0.71 9.04
N ALA A 167 1.08 -1.16 8.49
CA ALA A 167 -0.03 -0.28 8.15
C ALA A 167 -0.96 -0.13 9.37
N THR A 168 -1.30 1.11 9.69
CA THR A 168 -2.19 1.44 10.80
C THR A 168 -3.01 2.69 10.49
N PHE A 169 -4.14 2.83 11.19
CA PHE A 169 -5.01 4.01 11.14
C PHE A 169 -5.00 4.78 12.46
N SER A 170 -4.12 4.45 13.40
CA SER A 170 -4.10 5.12 14.71
C SER A 170 -2.70 5.62 15.09
N VAL A 171 -2.68 6.65 15.91
CA VAL A 171 -1.46 7.25 16.50
C VAL A 171 -0.72 6.21 17.34
N GLU A 172 -1.45 5.41 18.14
CA GLU A 172 -0.88 4.36 18.97
C GLU A 172 -0.27 3.22 18.14
N GLY A 173 -0.90 2.89 17.00
CA GLY A 173 -0.37 1.92 16.05
C GLY A 173 0.94 2.41 15.41
N ALA A 174 1.02 3.69 15.07
CA ALA A 174 2.23 4.31 14.55
C ALA A 174 3.36 4.34 15.61
N ALA A 175 3.05 4.68 16.86
CA ALA A 175 4.01 4.62 17.95
C ALA A 175 4.55 3.20 18.18
N ARG A 176 3.68 2.18 18.14
CA ARG A 176 4.12 0.76 18.26
C ARG A 176 5.04 0.35 17.09
N ALA A 177 4.72 0.75 15.85
CA ALA A 177 5.58 0.49 14.70
C ALA A 177 6.96 1.15 14.88
N GLY A 178 7.00 2.41 15.34
CA GLY A 178 8.23 3.13 15.67
C GLY A 178 9.05 2.43 16.75
N ALA A 179 8.44 2.11 17.89
CA ALA A 179 9.11 1.44 19.00
C ALA A 179 9.74 0.09 18.61
N ALA A 180 9.11 -0.62 17.66
CA ALA A 180 9.64 -1.87 17.12
C ALA A 180 10.71 -1.66 16.02
N GLY A 181 10.99 -0.43 15.59
CA GLY A 181 11.91 -0.13 14.49
C GLY A 181 11.40 -0.56 13.11
N HIS A 182 10.10 -0.83 12.98
CA HIS A 182 9.47 -1.16 11.69
C HIS A 182 9.19 0.09 10.86
N GLY A 183 9.00 -0.08 9.55
CA GLY A 183 8.49 0.99 8.70
C GLY A 183 7.01 1.29 8.98
N LEU A 184 6.60 2.55 8.84
CA LEU A 184 5.21 2.99 8.94
C LEU A 184 4.60 3.12 7.56
N MET A 185 3.42 2.53 7.34
CA MET A 185 2.63 2.73 6.13
C MET A 185 1.40 3.60 6.41
N LEU A 186 1.32 4.72 5.71
CA LEU A 186 0.19 5.65 5.75
C LEU A 186 -0.68 5.46 4.52
N SER A 187 -1.94 5.07 4.75
CA SER A 187 -2.87 4.79 3.66
C SER A 187 -3.28 6.08 2.92
N ARG A 188 -3.58 5.94 1.63
CA ARG A 188 -4.20 7.00 0.83
C ARG A 188 -5.61 7.37 1.30
N THR A 189 -6.26 6.48 2.03
CA THR A 189 -7.56 6.69 2.64
C THR A 189 -7.45 6.40 4.13
N GLN A 190 -7.94 7.32 4.94
CA GLN A 190 -7.97 7.19 6.39
C GLN A 190 -9.41 7.33 6.88
N PRO A 191 -9.83 6.53 7.87
CA PRO A 191 -11.10 6.79 8.56
C PRO A 191 -11.09 8.19 9.16
N ARG A 192 -12.18 8.92 8.97
CA ARG A 192 -12.37 10.24 9.55
C ARG A 192 -13.32 10.15 10.75
N PRO A 193 -13.11 10.97 11.80
CA PRO A 193 -14.09 11.09 12.88
C PRO A 193 -15.46 11.49 12.32
N ALA A 194 -16.53 10.94 12.88
CA ALA A 194 -17.89 11.25 12.42
C ALA A 194 -18.21 12.76 12.54
N GLU A 195 -17.59 13.43 13.50
CA GLU A 195 -17.73 14.87 13.76
C GLU A 195 -16.94 15.74 12.77
N ARG A 196 -15.96 15.15 12.10
CA ARG A 196 -15.06 15.84 11.15
C ARG A 196 -14.87 15.00 9.87
N PRO A 197 -15.93 14.76 9.09
CA PRO A 197 -15.85 13.97 7.86
C PRO A 197 -15.00 14.65 6.76
N ASP A 198 -14.80 15.95 6.90
CA ASP A 198 -14.00 16.82 6.03
C ASP A 198 -12.54 16.99 6.46
N LEU A 199 -12.12 16.30 7.55
CA LEU A 199 -10.75 16.45 8.08
C LEU A 199 -9.71 16.12 7.00
N PRO A 200 -8.79 17.07 6.67
CA PRO A 200 -7.76 16.81 5.67
C PRO A 200 -6.84 15.65 6.05
N LEU A 201 -6.43 14.85 5.06
CA LEU A 201 -5.56 13.70 5.29
C LEU A 201 -4.25 14.06 6.03
N PRO A 202 -3.57 15.19 5.75
CA PRO A 202 -2.39 15.60 6.50
C PRO A 202 -2.64 15.85 7.99
N GLU A 203 -3.82 16.32 8.39
CA GLU A 203 -4.17 16.54 9.80
C GLU A 203 -4.34 15.21 10.56
N ILE A 204 -4.67 14.12 9.85
CA ILE A 204 -4.74 12.77 10.42
C ILE A 204 -3.36 12.14 10.49
N GLN A 205 -2.55 12.28 9.44
CA GLN A 205 -1.30 11.54 9.28
C GLN A 205 -0.12 12.20 9.99
N ASN A 206 -0.07 13.52 10.10
CA ASN A 206 1.04 14.20 10.78
C ASN A 206 1.18 13.76 12.26
N PRO A 207 0.11 13.68 13.08
CA PRO A 207 0.21 13.15 14.44
C PRO A 207 0.72 11.68 14.50
N MET A 208 0.39 10.87 13.49
CA MET A 208 0.90 9.50 13.40
C MET A 208 2.41 9.47 13.13
N ILE A 209 2.90 10.36 12.25
CA ILE A 209 4.33 10.52 11.99
C ILE A 209 5.06 11.00 13.25
N ASP A 210 4.50 11.98 13.97
CA ASP A 210 5.08 12.50 15.21
C ASP A 210 5.25 11.38 16.25
N ALA A 211 4.20 10.59 16.46
CA ALA A 211 4.21 9.47 17.40
C ALA A 211 5.20 8.36 16.98
N TYR A 212 5.28 8.06 15.68
CA TYR A 212 6.24 7.10 15.12
C TYR A 212 7.69 7.56 15.38
N LEU A 213 8.01 8.80 15.04
CA LEU A 213 9.35 9.35 15.19
C LEU A 213 9.77 9.46 16.67
N ALA A 214 8.84 9.85 17.56
CA ALA A 214 9.09 9.94 18.99
C ALA A 214 9.38 8.58 19.64
N ALA A 215 8.81 7.50 19.08
CA ALA A 215 8.99 6.15 19.61
C ALA A 215 10.17 5.39 18.99
N LEU A 216 10.77 5.91 17.91
CA LEU A 216 11.82 5.22 17.17
C LEU A 216 13.10 5.07 18.03
N PRO A 217 13.71 3.88 18.12
CA PRO A 217 14.94 3.69 18.89
C PRO A 217 16.10 4.54 18.34
N ALA A 218 16.96 4.99 19.22
CA ALA A 218 18.14 5.78 18.84
C ALA A 218 19.00 5.03 17.80
N GLY A 219 19.39 5.72 16.73
CA GLY A 219 20.21 5.15 15.65
C GLY A 219 19.44 4.33 14.62
N VAL A 220 18.12 4.19 14.74
CA VAL A 220 17.27 3.58 13.71
C VAL A 220 16.79 4.66 12.75
N GLU A 221 17.09 4.50 11.46
CA GLU A 221 16.62 5.42 10.44
C GLU A 221 15.10 5.28 10.22
N PRO A 222 14.35 6.39 10.17
CA PRO A 222 12.92 6.36 9.93
C PRO A 222 12.61 5.81 8.53
N ARG A 223 11.56 5.01 8.44
CA ARG A 223 11.00 4.50 7.19
C ARG A 223 9.50 4.77 7.19
N ILE A 224 9.07 5.74 6.39
CA ILE A 224 7.67 6.18 6.35
C ILE A 224 7.22 6.21 4.90
N LEU A 225 6.24 5.39 4.56
CA LEU A 225 5.60 5.32 3.24
C LEU A 225 4.25 6.03 3.29
N ALA A 226 4.05 7.05 2.45
CA ALA A 226 2.74 7.62 2.17
C ALA A 226 2.22 7.12 0.83
N SER A 227 1.06 6.46 0.84
CA SER A 227 0.34 6.11 -0.39
C SER A 227 -0.61 7.26 -0.78
N ARG A 228 -0.69 7.58 -2.08
CA ARG A 228 -1.59 8.60 -2.62
C ARG A 228 -2.31 8.10 -3.87
N THR A 229 -3.57 8.49 -4.01
CA THR A 229 -4.31 8.33 -5.26
C THR A 229 -3.84 9.42 -6.21
N VAL A 230 -3.16 9.04 -7.30
CA VAL A 230 -2.61 9.99 -8.27
C VAL A 230 -2.91 9.50 -9.68
N PHE A 231 -3.63 10.31 -10.45
CA PHE A 231 -3.86 10.05 -11.87
C PHE A 231 -3.52 11.30 -12.69
N VAL A 232 -2.56 11.15 -13.59
CA VAL A 232 -2.09 12.22 -14.47
C VAL A 232 -2.44 11.86 -15.91
N ALA A 233 -3.09 12.77 -16.63
CA ALA A 233 -3.32 12.64 -18.06
C ALA A 233 -2.66 13.79 -18.83
N ASP A 234 -2.61 13.67 -20.17
CA ASP A 234 -1.98 14.68 -21.05
C ASP A 234 -2.67 16.05 -20.98
N ASN A 235 -3.94 16.09 -20.57
CA ASN A 235 -4.67 17.33 -20.30
C ASN A 235 -5.74 17.14 -19.24
N LEU A 236 -6.14 18.26 -18.62
CA LEU A 236 -7.10 18.30 -17.52
C LEU A 236 -8.48 17.72 -17.91
N ALA A 237 -8.96 18.01 -19.12
CA ALA A 237 -10.28 17.53 -19.55
C ALA A 237 -10.33 16.00 -19.61
N ARG A 238 -9.30 15.37 -20.19
CA ARG A 238 -9.18 13.90 -20.26
C ARG A 238 -9.06 13.28 -18.87
N ALA A 239 -8.25 13.87 -17.98
CA ALA A 239 -8.12 13.38 -16.62
C ALA A 239 -9.47 13.37 -15.89
N ARG A 240 -10.23 14.46 -15.99
CA ARG A 240 -11.54 14.60 -15.34
C ARG A 240 -12.60 13.66 -15.94
N GLU A 241 -12.60 13.49 -17.25
CA GLU A 241 -13.47 12.54 -17.96
C GLU A 241 -13.28 11.11 -17.45
N LEU A 242 -12.02 10.68 -17.34
CA LEU A 242 -11.69 9.31 -16.89
C LEU A 242 -11.90 9.11 -15.40
N ALA A 243 -11.75 10.14 -14.57
CA ALA A 243 -11.89 10.03 -13.12
C ALA A 243 -13.35 9.93 -12.68
N LEU A 244 -14.27 10.62 -13.35
CA LEU A 244 -15.65 10.76 -12.90
C LEU A 244 -16.37 9.40 -12.69
N PRO A 245 -16.32 8.42 -13.63
CA PRO A 245 -17.01 7.15 -13.44
C PRO A 245 -16.52 6.38 -12.22
N GLY A 246 -15.21 6.20 -12.07
CA GLY A 246 -14.62 5.44 -10.96
C GLY A 246 -14.84 6.08 -9.60
N LEU A 247 -14.75 7.41 -9.50
CA LEU A 247 -15.01 8.13 -8.25
C LEU A 247 -16.52 8.15 -7.90
N THR A 248 -17.39 8.17 -8.90
CA THR A 248 -18.84 8.03 -8.67
C THR A 248 -19.16 6.64 -8.10
N GLU A 249 -18.63 5.57 -8.70
CA GLU A 249 -18.81 4.21 -8.21
C GLU A 249 -18.24 4.05 -6.78
N GLN A 250 -17.08 4.65 -6.51
CA GLN A 250 -16.51 4.65 -5.15
C GLN A 250 -17.43 5.37 -4.16
N ALA A 251 -18.03 6.50 -4.53
CA ALA A 251 -18.97 7.22 -3.69
C ALA A 251 -20.24 6.39 -3.39
N GLU A 252 -20.77 5.70 -4.40
CA GLU A 252 -21.92 4.80 -4.25
C GLU A 252 -21.60 3.65 -3.28
N HIS A 253 -20.43 3.00 -3.43
CA HIS A 253 -19.99 1.95 -2.51
C HIS A 253 -19.83 2.45 -1.07
N PHE A 254 -19.29 3.65 -0.87
CA PHE A 254 -19.14 4.27 0.47
C PHE A 254 -20.52 4.53 1.10
N CYS A 255 -21.47 5.07 0.33
CA CYS A 255 -22.84 5.27 0.78
C CYS A 255 -23.52 3.94 1.15
N ALA A 256 -23.36 2.90 0.31
CA ALA A 256 -23.93 1.57 0.58
C ALA A 256 -23.32 0.91 1.83
N ALA A 257 -22.08 1.22 2.16
CA ALA A 257 -21.40 0.79 3.39
C ALA A 257 -21.78 1.63 4.63
N GLY A 258 -22.69 2.60 4.49
CA GLY A 258 -23.17 3.46 5.58
C GLY A 258 -22.26 4.67 5.88
N HIS A 259 -21.31 4.97 5.02
CA HIS A 259 -20.48 6.17 5.14
C HIS A 259 -21.17 7.37 4.47
N ARG A 260 -20.97 8.55 5.04
CA ARG A 260 -21.44 9.79 4.43
C ARG A 260 -20.51 10.22 3.31
N VAL A 261 -21.08 10.57 2.16
CA VAL A 261 -20.40 11.23 1.05
C VAL A 261 -21.04 12.59 0.84
N ASP A 262 -20.26 13.65 0.96
CA ASP A 262 -20.75 15.02 0.83
C ASP A 262 -20.54 15.54 -0.60
N GLY A 263 -21.62 16.05 -1.20
CA GLY A 263 -21.64 16.52 -2.57
C GLY A 263 -21.83 15.40 -3.63
N ASN A 264 -21.88 15.82 -4.88
CA ASN A 264 -22.12 14.93 -6.03
C ASN A 264 -21.36 15.38 -7.29
N THR A 265 -20.41 16.30 -7.14
CA THR A 265 -19.56 16.76 -8.22
C THR A 265 -18.22 16.02 -8.18
N LEU A 266 -17.51 15.99 -9.30
CA LEU A 266 -16.16 15.45 -9.35
C LEU A 266 -15.23 16.13 -8.32
N ASP A 267 -15.32 17.44 -8.15
CA ASP A 267 -14.48 18.18 -7.21
C ASP A 267 -14.80 17.83 -5.76
N ASP A 268 -16.04 17.50 -5.43
CA ASP A 268 -16.40 16.97 -4.11
C ASP A 268 -15.76 15.61 -3.88
N TYR A 269 -15.83 14.70 -4.86
CA TYR A 269 -15.21 13.38 -4.77
C TYR A 269 -13.68 13.44 -4.68
N LEU A 270 -13.04 14.33 -5.46
CA LEU A 270 -11.58 14.52 -5.40
C LEU A 270 -11.13 14.93 -3.98
N ARG A 271 -11.86 15.86 -3.35
CA ARG A 271 -11.56 16.28 -1.97
C ARG A 271 -11.82 15.16 -0.97
N GLN A 272 -12.96 14.50 -1.06
CA GLN A 272 -13.37 13.49 -0.07
C GLN A 272 -12.50 12.23 -0.10
N PHE A 273 -12.03 11.84 -1.27
CA PHE A 273 -11.19 10.67 -1.45
C PHE A 273 -9.69 10.98 -1.52
N ASP A 274 -9.29 12.20 -1.22
CA ASP A 274 -7.90 12.67 -1.26
C ASP A 274 -7.22 12.28 -2.59
N ALA A 275 -7.92 12.51 -3.70
CA ALA A 275 -7.47 12.11 -5.03
C ALA A 275 -6.83 13.27 -5.78
N HIS A 276 -5.60 13.08 -6.23
CA HIS A 276 -4.84 14.02 -7.04
C HIS A 276 -5.00 13.67 -8.52
N VAL A 277 -5.90 14.34 -9.21
CA VAL A 277 -6.28 14.04 -10.60
C VAL A 277 -6.20 15.29 -11.47
N GLY A 278 -5.55 15.18 -12.62
CA GLY A 278 -5.45 16.30 -13.55
C GLY A 278 -4.36 16.12 -14.59
N ASP A 279 -4.02 17.23 -15.24
CA ASP A 279 -2.75 17.34 -15.95
C ASP A 279 -1.58 17.50 -14.98
N VAL A 280 -0.36 17.50 -15.51
CA VAL A 280 0.87 17.61 -14.71
C VAL A 280 0.87 18.85 -13.79
N ALA A 281 0.42 20.00 -14.29
CA ALA A 281 0.41 21.25 -13.51
C ALA A 281 -0.58 21.17 -12.34
N THR A 282 -1.77 20.65 -12.59
CA THR A 282 -2.83 20.48 -11.58
C THR A 282 -2.39 19.50 -10.50
N VAL A 283 -1.84 18.34 -10.88
CA VAL A 283 -1.41 17.31 -9.92
C VAL A 283 -0.23 17.81 -9.09
N ASN A 284 0.77 18.46 -9.68
CA ASN A 284 1.88 19.05 -8.93
C ASN A 284 1.39 20.10 -7.92
N ALA A 285 0.47 20.98 -8.32
CA ALA A 285 -0.11 21.98 -7.42
C ALA A 285 -0.89 21.34 -6.26
N SER A 286 -1.62 20.26 -6.53
CA SER A 286 -2.38 19.53 -5.52
C SER A 286 -1.46 18.80 -4.53
N LEU A 287 -0.44 18.07 -5.01
CA LEU A 287 0.53 17.37 -4.16
C LEU A 287 1.37 18.33 -3.31
N ALA A 288 1.67 19.54 -3.80
CA ALA A 288 2.39 20.56 -3.06
C ALA A 288 1.64 21.07 -1.81
N GLN A 289 0.33 20.82 -1.70
CA GLN A 289 -0.46 21.15 -0.51
C GLN A 289 -0.41 20.04 0.56
N ASP A 290 0.13 18.88 0.24
CA ASP A 290 0.20 17.75 1.15
C ASP A 290 1.48 17.78 1.98
N SER A 291 1.39 18.37 3.18
CA SER A 291 2.52 18.52 4.10
C SER A 291 3.12 17.21 4.61
N VAL A 292 2.43 16.08 4.44
CA VAL A 292 2.95 14.74 4.80
C VAL A 292 4.09 14.36 3.87
N LEU A 293 4.02 14.75 2.59
CA LEU A 293 4.99 14.32 1.58
C LEU A 293 6.41 14.84 1.85
N ASP A 294 6.55 15.93 2.58
CA ASP A 294 7.86 16.44 2.99
C ASP A 294 8.51 15.61 4.10
N ARG A 295 7.69 14.86 4.86
CA ARG A 295 8.09 14.15 6.07
C ARG A 295 8.34 12.65 5.88
N VAL A 296 8.05 12.13 4.69
CA VAL A 296 8.14 10.69 4.39
C VAL A 296 9.40 10.34 3.62
N THR A 297 9.83 9.10 3.74
CA THR A 297 10.97 8.54 3.02
C THR A 297 10.56 7.92 1.70
N ASP A 298 9.31 7.48 1.61
CA ASP A 298 8.74 6.77 0.47
C ASP A 298 7.36 7.33 0.11
N ILE A 299 7.08 7.43 -1.19
CA ILE A 299 5.77 7.81 -1.70
C ILE A 299 5.35 6.75 -2.71
N SER A 300 4.14 6.19 -2.56
CA SER A 300 3.57 5.29 -3.56
C SER A 300 2.33 5.88 -4.22
N PHE A 301 2.23 5.70 -5.52
CA PHE A 301 1.14 6.24 -6.34
C PHE A 301 0.20 5.12 -6.76
N GLN A 302 -1.06 5.23 -6.36
CA GLN A 302 -2.13 4.35 -6.83
C GLN A 302 -2.89 5.03 -7.96
N VAL A 303 -2.71 4.52 -9.17
CA VAL A 303 -3.37 5.03 -10.38
C VAL A 303 -4.77 4.44 -10.56
N HIS A 304 -4.97 3.21 -10.13
CA HIS A 304 -6.20 2.42 -10.29
C HIS A 304 -7.39 2.87 -9.43
N SER A 305 -7.23 3.84 -8.54
CA SER A 305 -8.32 4.27 -7.65
C SER A 305 -9.51 4.89 -8.37
N ILE A 306 -9.35 5.19 -9.67
CA ILE A 306 -10.37 5.80 -10.53
C ILE A 306 -10.75 4.91 -11.73
N ASP A 307 -10.25 3.66 -11.76
CA ASP A 307 -10.52 2.67 -12.81
C ASP A 307 -10.30 3.16 -14.27
N PRO A 308 -9.19 3.82 -14.61
CA PRO A 308 -8.95 4.25 -15.99
C PRO A 308 -8.59 3.04 -16.87
N PRO A 309 -8.75 3.15 -18.21
CA PRO A 309 -8.29 2.12 -19.13
C PRO A 309 -6.78 1.84 -18.99
N HIS A 310 -6.35 0.61 -19.24
CA HIS A 310 -4.96 0.18 -19.08
C HIS A 310 -3.93 1.07 -19.80
N ALA A 311 -4.24 1.52 -21.02
CA ALA A 311 -3.36 2.43 -21.76
C ALA A 311 -3.18 3.79 -21.05
N ASP A 312 -4.26 4.32 -20.45
CA ASP A 312 -4.21 5.57 -19.66
C ASP A 312 -3.47 5.35 -18.33
N ILE A 313 -3.52 4.14 -17.73
CA ILE A 313 -2.71 3.77 -16.57
C ILE A 313 -1.22 3.82 -16.92
N LEU A 314 -0.80 3.17 -18.00
CA LEU A 314 0.59 3.18 -18.44
C LEU A 314 1.06 4.62 -18.74
N ARG A 315 0.22 5.41 -19.41
CA ARG A 315 0.52 6.82 -19.69
C ARG A 315 0.65 7.65 -18.41
N SER A 316 -0.21 7.43 -17.44
CA SER A 316 -0.13 8.11 -16.14
C SER A 316 1.16 7.76 -15.40
N ILE A 317 1.59 6.48 -15.41
CA ILE A 317 2.85 6.04 -14.81
C ILE A 317 4.04 6.78 -15.47
N GLU A 318 4.03 6.96 -16.82
CA GLU A 318 5.05 7.73 -17.53
C GLU A 318 5.10 9.19 -17.08
N LEU A 319 3.94 9.86 -17.03
CA LEU A 319 3.84 11.26 -16.64
C LEU A 319 4.26 11.47 -15.18
N ILE A 320 3.88 10.54 -14.29
CA ILE A 320 4.31 10.57 -12.89
C ILE A 320 5.85 10.47 -12.81
N ALA A 321 6.44 9.48 -13.48
CA ALA A 321 7.89 9.29 -13.46
C ALA A 321 8.66 10.50 -14.00
N ALA A 322 8.20 11.05 -15.13
CA ALA A 322 8.92 12.10 -15.84
C ALA A 322 8.71 13.50 -15.27
N GLN A 323 7.54 13.79 -14.67
CA GLN A 323 7.14 15.18 -14.39
C GLN A 323 6.60 15.42 -12.96
N ILE A 324 6.19 14.38 -12.24
CA ILE A 324 5.76 14.51 -10.83
C ILE A 324 6.91 14.18 -9.88
N VAL A 325 7.53 13.01 -10.06
CA VAL A 325 8.66 12.55 -9.23
C VAL A 325 9.77 13.59 -9.09
N PRO A 326 10.24 14.27 -10.16
CA PRO A 326 11.29 15.28 -10.02
C PRO A 326 10.91 16.49 -9.16
N GLN A 327 9.63 16.83 -9.03
CA GLN A 327 9.18 17.93 -8.17
C GLN A 327 9.16 17.51 -6.70
N LEU A 328 8.79 16.26 -6.40
CA LEU A 328 8.72 15.71 -5.05
C LEU A 328 10.10 15.34 -4.46
N GLN A 329 11.13 15.32 -5.28
CA GLN A 329 12.54 15.09 -4.85
C GLN A 329 13.24 16.37 -4.36
N ARG A 330 12.69 17.54 -4.66
CA ARG A 330 13.26 18.83 -4.27
C ARG A 330 12.98 19.12 -2.82
#